data_65819c60801ad1bfbedc51c3d7ee17ec
#
_entry.id   65819c60801ad1bfbedc51c3d7ee17ec
#
_cell.length_a   1.000
_cell.length_b   1.000
_cell.length_c   1.000
_cell.angle_alpha   90.00
_cell.angle_beta   90.00
_cell.angle_gamma   90.00
#
_symmetry.space_group_name_H-M   'P 1'
#
loop_
_entity.id
_entity.type
_entity.pdbx_description
1 polymer ?
#
loop_
_entity_poly.entity_id
_entity_poly.type
_entity_poly.pdbx_seq_one_letter_code
_entity_poly.pdbx_strand_id
1 'polypeptide(L)'
;MPDQQDELPSDDGLLRQLLDEHAPQWSGLKVRPVASGGTDNALYRIGEERVARLPKRASAVGLLQKEADWLPRLSGLALNVPVVRFRKRPGAGCEHGFAIYDWIEGVQATPDALVDQEQAARDLAVFLKGLQGVLTDGAPHAGESNHKRGAALEELTDFVLSCIDVLADEIDAGKARSFWQMALQTPFEGPAKWLHGDLKADNLIASEGRLTAVIDWGLTAVGDPAADFAAAWSWVLPASRETFRETAGVSDPDWCRARAWALHNAVIALSYYRGRSHEGLCRQSRQTLSRLGLLRVASN
;
A
#
# COMPACT_ATOMS: atom_id res chain seq x y z
N MET A 1 10.32 -17.18 -9.49
CA MET A 1 9.59 -17.97 -8.50
C MET A 1 9.86 -17.29 -7.18
N PRO A 2 8.88 -16.92 -6.34
CA PRO A 2 9.19 -16.72 -4.94
C PRO A 2 9.74 -18.07 -4.49
N ASP A 3 10.94 -18.04 -3.97
CA ASP A 3 11.67 -19.21 -3.55
C ASP A 3 10.87 -19.81 -2.39
N GLN A 4 10.55 -21.12 -2.44
CA GLN A 4 9.95 -21.83 -1.30
C GLN A 4 10.84 -21.73 -0.02
N GLN A 5 12.09 -21.29 -0.18
CA GLN A 5 13.03 -21.04 0.90
C GLN A 5 12.76 -19.73 1.68
N ASP A 6 11.86 -18.83 1.21
CA ASP A 6 11.53 -17.57 1.86
C ASP A 6 10.25 -17.65 2.74
N GLU A 7 9.53 -18.80 2.72
CA GLU A 7 8.32 -18.98 3.52
C GLU A 7 8.65 -19.24 4.99
N LEU A 8 7.98 -18.49 5.88
CA LEU A 8 8.14 -18.57 7.32
C LEU A 8 6.93 -19.26 7.98
N PRO A 9 7.14 -19.98 9.08
CA PRO A 9 6.03 -20.48 9.91
C PRO A 9 5.18 -19.29 10.39
N SER A 10 3.89 -19.37 10.16
CA SER A 10 2.96 -18.26 10.49
C SER A 10 1.56 -18.77 10.85
N ASP A 11 1.44 -19.97 11.42
CA ASP A 11 0.17 -20.56 11.83
C ASP A 11 -0.31 -20.08 13.22
N ASP A 12 -1.53 -20.45 13.61
CA ASP A 12 -2.14 -20.06 14.89
C ASP A 12 -1.48 -20.75 16.10
N GLY A 13 -0.88 -21.92 15.91
CA GLY A 13 -0.13 -22.63 16.94
C GLY A 13 1.12 -21.85 17.34
N LEU A 14 1.89 -21.39 16.36
CA LEU A 14 3.03 -20.50 16.59
C LEU A 14 2.60 -19.19 17.28
N LEU A 15 1.50 -18.56 16.81
CA LEU A 15 1.04 -17.34 17.47
C LEU A 15 0.69 -17.55 18.93
N ARG A 16 0.01 -18.67 19.29
CA ARG A 16 -0.33 -18.99 20.69
C ARG A 16 0.93 -19.11 21.55
N GLN A 17 1.94 -19.83 21.07
CA GLN A 17 3.23 -19.93 21.75
C GLN A 17 3.87 -18.55 21.94
N LEU A 18 3.89 -17.72 20.91
CA LEU A 18 4.45 -16.35 20.99
C LEU A 18 3.68 -15.45 21.96
N LEU A 19 2.36 -15.60 22.04
CA LEU A 19 1.54 -14.88 23.03
C LEU A 19 1.87 -15.32 24.45
N ASP A 20 1.97 -16.64 24.72
CA ASP A 20 2.31 -17.17 26.03
C ASP A 20 3.69 -16.67 26.51
N GLU A 21 4.66 -16.64 25.60
CA GLU A 21 6.04 -16.26 25.95
C GLU A 21 6.27 -14.75 26.05
N HIS A 22 5.63 -13.97 25.15
CA HIS A 22 6.01 -12.58 24.95
C HIS A 22 4.89 -11.56 25.20
N ALA A 23 3.62 -12.01 25.20
CA ALA A 23 2.46 -11.14 25.37
C ALA A 23 1.34 -11.81 26.20
N PRO A 24 1.67 -12.30 27.43
CA PRO A 24 0.80 -13.16 28.24
C PRO A 24 -0.54 -12.50 28.58
N GLN A 25 -0.64 -11.16 28.56
CA GLN A 25 -1.89 -10.43 28.79
C GLN A 25 -2.97 -10.75 27.76
N TRP A 26 -2.64 -11.33 26.61
CA TRP A 26 -3.57 -11.73 25.54
C TRP A 26 -3.61 -13.24 25.29
N SER A 27 -2.78 -14.04 25.97
CA SER A 27 -2.66 -15.48 25.71
C SER A 27 -3.95 -16.27 25.97
N GLY A 28 -4.75 -15.83 26.94
CA GLY A 28 -6.07 -16.44 27.25
C GLY A 28 -7.20 -16.07 26.27
N LEU A 29 -6.95 -15.17 25.32
CA LEU A 29 -7.98 -14.76 24.37
C LEU A 29 -8.13 -15.73 23.20
N LYS A 30 -9.32 -15.73 22.60
CA LYS A 30 -9.58 -16.52 21.40
C LYS A 30 -8.77 -15.97 20.21
N VAL A 31 -8.02 -16.84 19.56
CA VAL A 31 -7.29 -16.54 18.31
C VAL A 31 -8.05 -17.11 17.13
N ARG A 32 -8.26 -16.30 16.09
CA ARG A 32 -8.95 -16.68 14.85
C ARG A 32 -8.16 -16.16 13.64
N PRO A 33 -7.90 -16.96 12.59
CA PRO A 33 -7.29 -16.46 11.37
C PRO A 33 -8.22 -15.44 10.70
N VAL A 34 -7.63 -14.40 10.11
CA VAL A 34 -8.33 -13.41 9.29
C VAL A 34 -8.00 -13.69 7.84
N ALA A 35 -9.03 -13.90 7.02
CA ALA A 35 -8.85 -14.02 5.57
C ALA A 35 -8.30 -12.69 5.03
N SER A 36 -7.15 -12.75 4.39
CA SER A 36 -6.47 -11.58 3.81
C SER A 36 -5.90 -11.92 2.45
N GLY A 37 -6.08 -11.01 1.49
CA GLY A 37 -5.38 -11.06 0.19
C GLY A 37 -3.91 -10.64 0.27
N GLY A 38 -3.43 -10.19 1.44
CA GLY A 38 -2.06 -9.75 1.64
C GLY A 38 -1.04 -10.89 1.54
N THR A 39 0.08 -10.60 0.89
CA THR A 39 1.14 -11.58 0.60
C THR A 39 2.19 -11.69 1.69
N ASP A 40 2.34 -10.66 2.52
CA ASP A 40 3.49 -10.49 3.41
C ASP A 40 3.26 -10.99 4.83
N ASN A 41 2.04 -10.82 5.37
CA ASN A 41 1.74 -11.17 6.75
C ASN A 41 0.52 -12.11 6.86
N ALA A 42 0.60 -13.08 7.77
CA ALA A 42 -0.55 -13.78 8.30
C ALA A 42 -1.23 -12.91 9.37
N LEU A 43 -2.55 -12.83 9.31
CA LEU A 43 -3.34 -12.01 10.21
C LEU A 43 -4.19 -12.88 11.13
N TYR A 44 -4.18 -12.58 12.42
CA TYR A 44 -4.97 -13.29 13.42
C TYR A 44 -5.70 -12.30 14.33
N ARG A 45 -7.02 -12.41 14.39
CA ARG A 45 -7.82 -11.71 15.38
C ARG A 45 -7.55 -12.31 16.77
N ILE A 46 -7.26 -11.46 17.77
CA ILE A 46 -7.06 -11.83 19.17
C ILE A 46 -8.19 -11.18 19.97
N GLY A 47 -9.09 -12.00 20.52
CA GLY A 47 -10.35 -11.50 21.08
C GLY A 47 -11.15 -10.71 20.05
N GLU A 48 -11.77 -9.62 20.48
CA GLU A 48 -12.58 -8.76 19.59
C GLU A 48 -11.88 -7.44 19.22
N GLU A 49 -10.80 -7.10 19.89
CA GLU A 49 -10.20 -5.76 19.78
C GLU A 49 -8.80 -5.71 19.19
N ARG A 50 -8.17 -6.86 18.95
CA ARG A 50 -6.75 -6.90 18.53
C ARG A 50 -6.56 -7.72 17.27
N VAL A 51 -5.49 -7.42 16.55
CA VAL A 51 -4.99 -8.22 15.43
C VAL A 51 -3.50 -8.41 15.55
N ALA A 52 -3.04 -9.66 15.44
CA ALA A 52 -1.62 -9.98 15.29
C ALA A 52 -1.26 -10.06 13.81
N ARG A 53 -0.05 -9.61 13.49
CA ARG A 53 0.59 -9.75 12.17
C ARG A 53 1.88 -10.55 12.34
N LEU A 54 1.96 -11.68 11.63
CA LEU A 54 3.14 -12.55 11.57
C LEU A 54 3.68 -12.52 10.14
N PRO A 55 4.97 -12.22 9.92
CA PRO A 55 5.55 -12.30 8.58
C PRO A 55 5.42 -13.72 8.00
N LYS A 56 4.96 -13.83 6.76
CA LYS A 56 4.92 -15.11 6.01
C LYS A 56 6.22 -15.41 5.28
N ARG A 57 7.11 -14.42 5.17
CA ARG A 57 8.37 -14.52 4.43
C ARG A 57 9.44 -13.61 5.04
N ALA A 58 10.69 -13.96 4.84
CA ALA A 58 11.83 -13.22 5.40
C ALA A 58 11.86 -11.77 4.93
N SER A 59 11.51 -11.51 3.66
CA SER A 59 11.42 -10.15 3.09
C SER A 59 10.39 -9.25 3.78
N ALA A 60 9.34 -9.81 4.39
CA ALA A 60 8.31 -9.06 5.12
C ALA A 60 8.72 -8.65 6.54
N VAL A 61 9.73 -9.29 7.12
CA VAL A 61 10.17 -9.03 8.51
C VAL A 61 10.56 -7.56 8.70
N GLY A 62 11.41 -7.03 7.81
CA GLY A 62 11.84 -5.64 7.87
C GLY A 62 10.68 -4.65 7.67
N LEU A 63 9.73 -4.97 6.81
CA LEU A 63 8.55 -4.14 6.56
C LEU A 63 7.65 -4.04 7.79
N LEU A 64 7.38 -5.18 8.46
CA LEU A 64 6.58 -5.20 9.69
C LEU A 64 7.25 -4.44 10.83
N GLN A 65 8.58 -4.57 11.00
CA GLN A 65 9.31 -3.84 12.03
C GLN A 65 9.30 -2.33 11.77
N LYS A 66 9.51 -1.93 10.52
CA LYS A 66 9.44 -0.52 10.11
C LYS A 66 8.06 0.07 10.35
N GLU A 67 7.00 -0.62 9.96
CA GLU A 67 5.62 -0.23 10.23
C GLU A 67 5.40 0.03 11.73
N ALA A 68 5.76 -0.94 12.57
CA ALA A 68 5.57 -0.83 14.01
C ALA A 68 6.43 0.26 14.67
N ASP A 69 7.58 0.60 14.09
CA ASP A 69 8.44 1.67 14.57
C ASP A 69 7.89 3.06 14.25
N TRP A 70 7.27 3.25 13.08
CA TRP A 70 6.92 4.57 12.58
C TRP A 70 5.45 4.96 12.74
N LEU A 71 4.52 4.01 12.79
CA LEU A 71 3.09 4.29 13.00
C LEU A 71 2.80 5.21 14.20
N PRO A 72 3.50 5.11 15.36
CA PRO A 72 3.22 6.02 16.48
C PRO A 72 3.43 7.51 16.16
N ARG A 73 4.27 7.85 15.16
CA ARG A 73 4.50 9.23 14.71
C ARG A 73 3.45 9.71 13.70
N LEU A 74 2.68 8.79 13.11
CA LEU A 74 1.69 9.06 12.08
C LEU A 74 0.26 9.09 12.64
N SER A 75 0.12 9.25 13.96
CA SER A 75 -1.16 9.37 14.65
C SER A 75 -1.77 10.76 14.51
N GLY A 76 -3.09 10.87 14.73
CA GLY A 76 -3.79 12.17 14.70
C GLY A 76 -4.12 12.68 13.30
N LEU A 77 -4.03 11.84 12.28
CA LEU A 77 -4.43 12.13 10.91
C LEU A 77 -5.96 12.08 10.76
N ALA A 78 -6.47 12.61 9.65
CA ALA A 78 -7.91 12.68 9.37
C ALA A 78 -8.59 11.30 9.24
N LEU A 79 -7.84 10.28 8.81
CA LEU A 79 -8.27 8.88 8.82
C LEU A 79 -7.48 8.11 9.88
N ASN A 80 -8.10 7.06 10.42
CA ASN A 80 -7.45 6.20 11.39
C ASN A 80 -6.27 5.46 10.76
N VAL A 81 -5.22 5.27 11.54
CA VAL A 81 -4.08 4.40 11.23
C VAL A 81 -3.98 3.31 12.30
N PRO A 82 -3.36 2.15 12.02
CA PRO A 82 -3.23 1.09 13.01
C PRO A 82 -2.46 1.56 14.24
N VAL A 83 -2.99 1.27 15.44
CA VAL A 83 -2.33 1.58 16.70
C VAL A 83 -1.54 0.37 17.16
N VAL A 84 -0.23 0.50 17.27
CA VAL A 84 0.67 -0.56 17.74
C VAL A 84 0.48 -0.72 19.25
N ARG A 85 0.11 -1.93 19.70
CA ARG A 85 -0.04 -2.28 21.12
C ARG A 85 1.12 -3.09 21.65
N PHE A 86 1.73 -3.87 20.79
CA PHE A 86 2.88 -4.68 21.11
C PHE A 86 3.70 -4.97 19.86
N ARG A 87 5.01 -5.09 20.04
CA ARG A 87 5.89 -5.66 19.01
C ARG A 87 7.00 -6.46 19.66
N LYS A 88 7.33 -7.56 19.06
CA LYS A 88 8.54 -8.34 19.32
C LYS A 88 9.46 -8.21 18.12
N ARG A 89 10.66 -7.72 18.34
CA ARG A 89 11.70 -7.75 17.29
C ARG A 89 12.25 -9.15 17.12
N PRO A 90 12.78 -9.49 15.93
CA PRO A 90 13.54 -10.72 15.73
C PRO A 90 14.61 -10.92 16.81
N GLY A 91 14.74 -12.15 17.31
CA GLY A 91 15.69 -12.48 18.36
C GLY A 91 15.31 -13.75 19.11
N ALA A 92 15.96 -13.97 20.28
CA ALA A 92 15.71 -15.18 21.07
C ALA A 92 14.22 -15.41 21.37
N GLY A 93 13.74 -16.62 21.10
CA GLY A 93 12.35 -17.03 21.30
C GLY A 93 11.38 -16.53 20.22
N CYS A 94 11.81 -15.68 19.27
CA CYS A 94 10.96 -15.20 18.17
C CYS A 94 11.84 -14.80 16.97
N GLU A 95 12.16 -15.76 16.13
CA GLU A 95 13.15 -15.58 15.05
C GLU A 95 12.78 -14.46 14.07
N HIS A 96 11.48 -14.30 13.75
CA HIS A 96 11.00 -13.37 12.73
C HIS A 96 10.28 -12.14 13.27
N GLY A 97 10.03 -12.12 14.58
CA GLY A 97 9.25 -11.06 15.22
C GLY A 97 7.76 -11.13 14.87
N PHE A 98 6.96 -10.35 15.60
CA PHE A 98 5.53 -10.14 15.31
C PHE A 98 5.07 -8.81 15.93
N ALA A 99 3.89 -8.35 15.52
CA ALA A 99 3.29 -7.15 16.09
C ALA A 99 1.78 -7.36 16.34
N ILE A 100 1.26 -6.66 17.36
CA ILE A 100 -0.17 -6.65 17.70
C ILE A 100 -0.65 -5.22 17.64
N TYR A 101 -1.78 -5.03 16.95
CA TYR A 101 -2.43 -3.75 16.74
C TYR A 101 -3.85 -3.78 17.26
N ASP A 102 -4.44 -2.59 17.44
CA ASP A 102 -5.89 -2.50 17.57
C ASP A 102 -6.54 -2.98 16.27
N TRP A 103 -7.65 -3.69 16.42
CA TRP A 103 -8.48 -4.04 15.28
C TRP A 103 -9.26 -2.81 14.78
N ILE A 104 -9.22 -2.57 13.50
CA ILE A 104 -10.01 -1.53 12.84
C ILE A 104 -11.22 -2.21 12.20
N GLU A 105 -12.42 -1.86 12.69
CA GLU A 105 -13.67 -2.40 12.15
C GLU A 105 -14.00 -1.77 10.79
N GLY A 106 -14.54 -2.59 9.91
CA GLY A 106 -14.98 -2.17 8.58
C GLY A 106 -14.70 -3.21 7.51
N VAL A 107 -14.89 -2.80 6.28
CA VAL A 107 -14.66 -3.59 5.05
C VAL A 107 -13.71 -2.84 4.13
N GLN A 108 -13.20 -3.50 3.11
CA GLN A 108 -12.43 -2.81 2.06
C GLN A 108 -13.25 -1.67 1.45
N ALA A 109 -12.64 -0.51 1.27
CA ALA A 109 -13.29 0.67 0.71
C ALA A 109 -13.43 0.53 -0.82
N THR A 110 -14.23 -0.45 -1.24
CA THR A 110 -14.67 -0.59 -2.63
C THR A 110 -15.74 0.47 -2.97
N PRO A 111 -16.00 0.78 -4.24
CA PRO A 111 -17.06 1.72 -4.61
C PRO A 111 -18.43 1.39 -3.98
N ASP A 112 -18.79 0.12 -3.87
CA ASP A 112 -20.07 -0.33 -3.31
C ASP A 112 -20.14 -0.21 -1.78
N ALA A 113 -18.99 -0.09 -1.12
CA ALA A 113 -18.90 0.10 0.33
C ALA A 113 -18.99 1.57 0.75
N LEU A 114 -19.06 2.50 -0.20
CA LEU A 114 -19.07 3.95 0.04
C LEU A 114 -20.39 4.57 -0.43
N VAL A 115 -21.04 5.33 0.45
CA VAL A 115 -22.29 6.05 0.11
C VAL A 115 -21.99 7.28 -0.75
N ASP A 116 -20.91 8.00 -0.44
CA ASP A 116 -20.46 9.20 -1.16
C ASP A 116 -18.98 9.06 -1.54
N GLN A 117 -18.74 8.78 -2.81
CA GLN A 117 -17.40 8.55 -3.34
C GLN A 117 -16.62 9.85 -3.56
N GLU A 118 -17.31 10.96 -3.75
CA GLU A 118 -16.67 12.27 -3.84
C GLU A 118 -16.17 12.70 -2.46
N GLN A 119 -16.99 12.50 -1.42
CA GLN A 119 -16.56 12.76 -0.05
C GLN A 119 -15.41 11.84 0.36
N ALA A 120 -15.42 10.57 -0.02
CA ALA A 120 -14.33 9.66 0.26
C ALA A 120 -13.02 10.07 -0.45
N ALA A 121 -13.10 10.63 -1.66
CA ALA A 121 -11.96 11.21 -2.36
C ALA A 121 -11.42 12.45 -1.62
N ARG A 122 -12.29 13.32 -1.09
CA ARG A 122 -11.89 14.44 -0.24
C ARG A 122 -11.23 13.98 1.04
N ASP A 123 -11.82 12.99 1.73
CA ASP A 123 -11.29 12.45 2.99
C ASP A 123 -9.87 11.87 2.79
N LEU A 124 -9.64 11.13 1.70
CA LEU A 124 -8.30 10.64 1.35
C LEU A 124 -7.33 11.78 1.03
N ALA A 125 -7.77 12.79 0.29
CA ALA A 125 -6.95 13.96 -0.04
C ALA A 125 -6.53 14.75 1.20
N VAL A 126 -7.45 14.99 2.13
CA VAL A 126 -7.18 15.64 3.42
C VAL A 126 -6.21 14.81 4.27
N PHE A 127 -6.40 13.48 4.29
CA PHE A 127 -5.50 12.57 4.97
C PHE A 127 -4.07 12.65 4.41
N LEU A 128 -3.89 12.59 3.10
CA LEU A 128 -2.57 12.69 2.45
C LEU A 128 -1.89 14.03 2.73
N LYS A 129 -2.66 15.12 2.68
CA LYS A 129 -2.14 16.44 3.04
C LYS A 129 -1.67 16.51 4.49
N GLY A 130 -2.41 15.90 5.42
CA GLY A 130 -2.02 15.75 6.81
C GLY A 130 -0.74 14.92 6.97
N LEU A 131 -0.67 13.77 6.30
CA LEU A 131 0.49 12.88 6.30
C LEU A 131 1.76 13.60 5.83
N GLN A 132 1.67 14.36 4.74
CA GLN A 132 2.78 15.15 4.19
C GLN A 132 3.22 16.32 5.09
N GLY A 133 2.40 16.71 6.05
CA GLY A 133 2.72 17.71 7.06
C GLY A 133 3.44 17.17 8.29
N VAL A 134 3.55 15.86 8.47
CA VAL A 134 4.23 15.24 9.60
C VAL A 134 5.74 15.46 9.48
N LEU A 135 6.41 15.75 10.62
CA LEU A 135 7.87 15.93 10.67
C LEU A 135 8.60 14.67 10.19
N THR A 136 9.65 14.86 9.41
CA THR A 136 10.40 13.79 8.75
C THR A 136 11.72 13.42 9.41
N ASP A 137 12.02 14.00 10.60
CA ASP A 137 13.30 13.78 11.30
C ASP A 137 13.56 12.30 11.59
N GLY A 138 14.67 11.79 11.08
CA GLY A 138 15.09 10.39 11.21
C GLY A 138 14.22 9.38 10.48
N ALA A 139 13.27 9.82 9.63
CA ALA A 139 12.41 8.96 8.86
C ALA A 139 13.18 8.13 7.82
N PRO A 140 12.74 6.90 7.48
CA PRO A 140 13.35 6.11 6.44
C PRO A 140 13.09 6.76 5.08
N HIS A 141 14.14 6.97 4.29
CA HIS A 141 14.00 7.47 2.92
C HIS A 141 13.52 6.37 1.97
N ALA A 142 12.78 6.82 0.93
CA ALA A 142 12.39 5.97 -0.18
C ALA A 142 13.62 5.32 -0.82
N GLY A 143 13.56 4.01 -1.03
CA GLY A 143 14.67 3.20 -1.54
C GLY A 143 14.35 1.71 -1.42
N GLU A 144 15.37 0.87 -1.30
CA GLU A 144 15.21 -0.60 -1.25
C GLU A 144 14.27 -1.06 -0.12
N SER A 145 14.30 -0.38 1.05
CA SER A 145 13.50 -0.76 2.23
C SER A 145 11.99 -0.56 2.05
N ASN A 146 11.55 0.11 0.98
CA ASN A 146 10.14 0.30 0.63
C ASN A 146 9.88 0.03 -0.85
N HIS A 147 10.67 -0.82 -1.47
CA HIS A 147 10.58 -1.17 -2.88
C HIS A 147 10.62 0.08 -3.79
N LYS A 148 11.44 1.06 -3.42
CA LYS A 148 11.64 2.34 -4.13
C LYS A 148 10.37 3.18 -4.32
N ARG A 149 9.31 2.98 -3.52
CA ARG A 149 8.10 3.81 -3.59
C ARG A 149 8.43 5.24 -3.17
N GLY A 150 8.24 6.20 -4.08
CA GLY A 150 8.60 7.61 -3.87
C GLY A 150 10.09 7.95 -4.10
N ALA A 151 10.88 7.01 -4.64
CA ALA A 151 12.23 7.29 -5.15
C ALA A 151 12.16 8.04 -6.50
N ALA A 152 13.33 8.48 -7.01
CA ALA A 152 13.41 9.11 -8.32
C ALA A 152 12.95 8.15 -9.43
N LEU A 153 12.09 8.62 -10.35
CA LEU A 153 11.54 7.80 -11.44
C LEU A 153 12.62 7.25 -12.36
N GLU A 154 13.73 7.96 -12.51
CA GLU A 154 14.89 7.56 -13.29
C GLU A 154 15.42 6.19 -12.87
N GLU A 155 15.47 5.91 -11.55
CA GLU A 155 15.95 4.66 -10.99
C GLU A 155 15.06 3.45 -11.33
N LEU A 156 13.83 3.69 -11.76
CA LEU A 156 12.82 2.69 -12.05
C LEU A 156 12.62 2.46 -13.55
N THR A 157 13.23 3.32 -14.38
CA THR A 157 12.92 3.42 -15.81
C THR A 157 13.10 2.11 -16.55
N ASP A 158 14.26 1.47 -16.44
CA ASP A 158 14.54 0.23 -17.17
C ASP A 158 13.57 -0.90 -16.80
N PHE A 159 13.23 -0.99 -15.50
CA PHE A 159 12.31 -2.01 -15.02
C PHE A 159 10.88 -1.74 -15.49
N VAL A 160 10.40 -0.49 -15.42
CA VAL A 160 9.07 -0.12 -15.92
C VAL A 160 8.94 -0.37 -17.41
N LEU A 161 9.95 0.02 -18.19
CA LEU A 161 9.95 -0.20 -19.64
C LEU A 161 9.91 -1.70 -19.98
N SER A 162 10.66 -2.53 -19.26
CA SER A 162 10.59 -3.98 -19.43
C SER A 162 9.20 -4.56 -19.11
N CYS A 163 8.53 -4.06 -18.07
CA CYS A 163 7.16 -4.47 -17.74
C CYS A 163 6.15 -4.02 -18.81
N ILE A 164 6.32 -2.83 -19.39
CA ILE A 164 5.51 -2.34 -20.51
C ILE A 164 5.67 -3.26 -21.74
N ASP A 165 6.90 -3.71 -22.01
CA ASP A 165 7.16 -4.64 -23.13
C ASP A 165 6.48 -5.99 -22.94
N VAL A 166 6.52 -6.54 -21.72
CA VAL A 166 5.83 -7.79 -21.36
C VAL A 166 4.32 -7.68 -21.58
N LEU A 167 3.74 -6.48 -21.44
CA LEU A 167 2.31 -6.23 -21.53
C LEU A 167 1.89 -5.62 -22.88
N ALA A 168 2.77 -5.56 -23.88
CA ALA A 168 2.50 -4.91 -25.17
C ALA A 168 1.36 -5.54 -25.97
N ASP A 169 0.97 -6.79 -25.65
CA ASP A 169 -0.21 -7.47 -26.18
C ASP A 169 -1.53 -6.92 -25.59
N GLU A 170 -1.52 -6.38 -24.40
CA GLU A 170 -2.70 -5.96 -23.63
C GLU A 170 -2.85 -4.43 -23.54
N ILE A 171 -1.73 -3.68 -23.60
CA ILE A 171 -1.72 -2.23 -23.44
C ILE A 171 -1.16 -1.49 -24.64
N ASP A 172 -1.48 -0.20 -24.78
CA ASP A 172 -0.80 0.72 -25.69
C ASP A 172 0.58 1.08 -25.14
N ALA A 173 1.58 0.26 -25.49
CA ALA A 173 2.95 0.42 -25.02
C ALA A 173 3.57 1.77 -25.44
N GLY A 174 3.22 2.31 -26.63
CA GLY A 174 3.69 3.62 -27.11
C GLY A 174 3.21 4.75 -26.21
N LYS A 175 1.92 4.76 -25.90
CA LYS A 175 1.32 5.74 -25.01
C LYS A 175 1.81 5.61 -23.57
N ALA A 176 1.99 4.37 -23.07
CA ALA A 176 2.54 4.11 -21.75
C ALA A 176 3.97 4.66 -21.60
N ARG A 177 4.83 4.42 -22.60
CA ARG A 177 6.19 5.00 -22.65
C ARG A 177 6.15 6.53 -22.67
N SER A 178 5.24 7.13 -23.46
CA SER A 178 5.10 8.58 -23.52
C SER A 178 4.70 9.18 -22.17
N PHE A 179 3.82 8.51 -21.41
CA PHE A 179 3.48 8.95 -20.06
C PHE A 179 4.67 8.91 -19.11
N TRP A 180 5.47 7.85 -19.18
CA TRP A 180 6.69 7.73 -18.39
C TRP A 180 7.70 8.81 -18.74
N GLN A 181 7.97 9.01 -20.04
CA GLN A 181 8.92 10.02 -20.51
C GLN A 181 8.50 11.46 -20.12
N MET A 182 7.21 11.77 -20.16
CA MET A 182 6.73 13.10 -19.69
C MET A 182 7.00 13.29 -18.20
N ALA A 183 6.84 12.26 -17.39
CA ALA A 183 7.09 12.38 -15.95
C ALA A 183 8.58 12.56 -15.64
N LEU A 184 9.47 11.95 -16.41
CA LEU A 184 10.93 12.16 -16.29
C LEU A 184 11.34 13.61 -16.59
N GLN A 185 10.53 14.39 -17.32
CA GLN A 185 10.79 15.83 -17.56
C GLN A 185 10.36 16.73 -16.39
N THR A 186 9.76 16.15 -15.35
CA THR A 186 9.28 16.88 -14.17
C THR A 186 9.83 16.21 -12.89
N PRO A 187 11.17 16.20 -12.69
CA PRO A 187 11.78 15.56 -11.53
C PRO A 187 11.26 16.17 -10.23
N PHE A 188 11.24 15.38 -9.17
CA PHE A 188 10.87 15.85 -7.84
C PHE A 188 12.05 16.61 -7.22
N GLU A 189 11.91 17.91 -7.02
CA GLU A 189 12.93 18.78 -6.42
C GLU A 189 12.54 19.28 -5.02
N GLY A 190 11.38 18.88 -4.53
CA GLY A 190 10.85 19.33 -3.24
C GLY A 190 11.48 18.60 -2.03
N PRO A 191 11.19 19.08 -0.81
CA PRO A 191 11.55 18.33 0.39
C PRO A 191 10.79 17.01 0.43
N ALA A 192 11.50 15.92 0.79
CA ALA A 192 10.88 14.61 0.94
C ALA A 192 9.73 14.66 1.95
N LYS A 193 8.62 14.03 1.63
CA LYS A 193 7.40 13.99 2.45
C LYS A 193 7.07 12.56 2.83
N TRP A 194 6.39 12.37 3.97
CA TRP A 194 5.84 11.08 4.30
C TRP A 194 4.89 10.60 3.23
N LEU A 195 4.99 9.33 2.91
CA LEU A 195 4.09 8.60 2.03
C LEU A 195 3.74 7.23 2.63
N HIS A 196 2.58 6.73 2.27
CA HIS A 196 2.15 5.38 2.58
C HIS A 196 2.87 4.36 1.68
N GLY A 197 2.99 4.66 0.40
CA GLY A 197 3.72 3.88 -0.60
C GLY A 197 2.93 2.74 -1.25
N ASP A 198 1.71 2.39 -0.76
CA ASP A 198 0.89 1.31 -1.32
C ASP A 198 -0.62 1.59 -1.23
N LEU A 199 -1.04 2.80 -1.60
CA LEU A 199 -2.47 3.15 -1.56
C LEU A 199 -3.27 2.45 -2.67
N LYS A 200 -4.09 1.51 -2.26
CA LYS A 200 -5.03 0.73 -3.08
C LYS A 200 -6.25 0.34 -2.26
N ALA A 201 -7.31 -0.16 -2.91
CA ALA A 201 -8.56 -0.53 -2.25
C ALA A 201 -8.37 -1.49 -1.05
N ASP A 202 -7.42 -2.43 -1.15
CA ASP A 202 -7.15 -3.42 -0.10
C ASP A 202 -6.61 -2.80 1.20
N ASN A 203 -6.03 -1.60 1.11
CA ASN A 203 -5.41 -0.89 2.23
C ASN A 203 -6.27 0.27 2.75
N LEU A 204 -7.48 0.42 2.23
CA LEU A 204 -8.45 1.44 2.63
C LEU A 204 -9.68 0.76 3.25
N ILE A 205 -10.09 1.23 4.44
CA ILE A 205 -11.21 0.66 5.18
C ILE A 205 -12.38 1.62 5.16
N ALA A 206 -13.56 1.08 4.83
CA ALA A 206 -14.83 1.77 4.94
C ALA A 206 -15.64 1.19 6.10
N SER A 207 -16.30 2.05 6.83
CA SER A 207 -17.29 1.70 7.85
C SER A 207 -18.49 2.64 7.73
N GLU A 208 -19.69 2.11 7.83
CA GLU A 208 -20.94 2.86 7.73
C GLU A 208 -21.03 3.74 6.47
N GLY A 209 -20.51 3.22 5.35
CA GLY A 209 -20.53 3.91 4.05
C GLY A 209 -19.52 5.04 3.88
N ARG A 210 -18.57 5.21 4.81
CA ARG A 210 -17.53 6.25 4.78
C ARG A 210 -16.13 5.66 4.79
N LEU A 211 -15.17 6.34 4.18
CA LEU A 211 -13.76 6.02 4.34
C LEU A 211 -13.32 6.38 5.77
N THR A 212 -12.75 5.41 6.50
CA THR A 212 -12.45 5.57 7.94
C THR A 212 -11.02 5.30 8.32
N ALA A 213 -10.28 4.47 7.56
CA ALA A 213 -8.90 4.15 7.92
C ALA A 213 -8.03 3.79 6.72
N VAL A 214 -6.71 3.90 6.95
CA VAL A 214 -5.65 3.46 6.03
C VAL A 214 -4.76 2.47 6.79
N ILE A 215 -4.57 1.27 6.23
CA ILE A 215 -3.84 0.15 6.83
C ILE A 215 -2.68 -0.29 5.94
N ASP A 216 -1.81 -1.14 6.48
CA ASP A 216 -0.66 -1.76 5.79
C ASP A 216 0.44 -0.76 5.40
N TRP A 217 1.14 -0.27 6.43
CA TRP A 217 2.16 0.77 6.35
C TRP A 217 3.58 0.25 6.13
N GLY A 218 3.74 -1.03 5.80
CA GLY A 218 5.06 -1.65 5.58
C GLY A 218 5.93 -0.93 4.54
N LEU A 219 5.32 -0.27 3.54
CA LEU A 219 6.04 0.49 2.51
C LEU A 219 6.18 1.98 2.81
N THR A 220 5.81 2.44 4.02
CA THR A 220 5.96 3.86 4.39
C THR A 220 7.42 4.31 4.35
N ALA A 221 7.63 5.54 3.91
CA ALA A 221 8.93 6.19 3.82
C ALA A 221 8.75 7.72 3.64
N VAL A 222 9.83 8.47 3.54
CA VAL A 222 9.82 9.84 3.05
C VAL A 222 10.44 9.90 1.65
N GLY A 223 9.76 10.59 0.73
CA GLY A 223 10.17 10.68 -0.67
C GLY A 223 9.27 11.61 -1.48
N ASP A 224 9.11 11.31 -2.77
CA ASP A 224 8.19 12.03 -3.67
C ASP A 224 6.73 11.68 -3.34
N PRO A 225 5.91 12.64 -2.85
CA PRO A 225 4.52 12.39 -2.50
C PRO A 225 3.63 12.00 -3.69
N ALA A 226 4.07 12.22 -4.91
CA ALA A 226 3.37 11.80 -6.11
C ALA A 226 3.10 10.29 -6.15
N ALA A 227 3.89 9.49 -5.44
CA ALA A 227 3.67 8.04 -5.32
C ALA A 227 2.31 7.71 -4.70
N ASP A 228 1.86 8.47 -3.71
CA ASP A 228 0.56 8.28 -3.07
C ASP A 228 -0.58 8.94 -3.85
N PHE A 229 -0.32 10.02 -4.57
CA PHE A 229 -1.33 10.63 -5.46
C PHE A 229 -1.71 9.71 -6.64
N ALA A 230 -0.95 8.63 -6.89
CA ALA A 230 -1.33 7.55 -7.80
C ALA A 230 -2.71 6.93 -7.47
N ALA A 231 -3.17 7.07 -6.22
CA ALA A 231 -4.52 6.68 -5.77
C ALA A 231 -5.63 7.31 -6.64
N ALA A 232 -5.37 8.44 -7.27
CA ALA A 232 -6.27 9.10 -8.23
C ALA A 232 -6.66 8.20 -9.42
N TRP A 233 -5.84 7.21 -9.76
CA TRP A 233 -6.13 6.24 -10.82
C TRP A 233 -6.34 4.82 -10.30
N SER A 234 -5.73 4.43 -9.18
CA SER A 234 -5.90 3.09 -8.62
C SER A 234 -7.21 2.94 -7.85
N TRP A 235 -7.68 3.98 -7.15
CA TRP A 235 -8.83 3.90 -6.25
C TRP A 235 -9.91 4.96 -6.52
N VAL A 236 -9.54 6.26 -6.58
CA VAL A 236 -10.50 7.36 -6.81
C VAL A 236 -11.22 7.19 -8.13
N LEU A 237 -12.54 7.36 -8.13
CA LEU A 237 -13.33 7.30 -9.37
C LEU A 237 -13.01 8.48 -10.30
N PRO A 238 -13.10 8.27 -11.60
CA PRO A 238 -12.83 9.33 -12.58
C PRO A 238 -13.62 10.64 -12.34
N ALA A 239 -14.88 10.53 -11.92
CA ALA A 239 -15.74 11.69 -11.62
C ALA A 239 -15.26 12.51 -10.41
N SER A 240 -14.62 11.88 -9.42
CA SER A 240 -14.14 12.54 -8.19
C SER A 240 -12.66 12.92 -8.23
N ARG A 241 -11.98 12.68 -9.37
CA ARG A 241 -10.52 12.84 -9.48
C ARG A 241 -10.08 14.31 -9.36
N GLU A 242 -10.83 15.23 -9.97
CA GLU A 242 -10.51 16.66 -9.87
C GLU A 242 -10.71 17.16 -8.44
N THR A 243 -11.80 16.75 -7.78
CA THR A 243 -12.04 17.03 -6.36
C THR A 243 -10.90 16.55 -5.47
N PHE A 244 -10.40 15.33 -5.72
CA PHE A 244 -9.22 14.79 -5.02
C PHE A 244 -7.99 15.67 -5.25
N ARG A 245 -7.69 16.02 -6.51
CA ARG A 245 -6.54 16.82 -6.90
C ARG A 245 -6.54 18.19 -6.25
N GLU A 246 -7.66 18.91 -6.36
CA GLU A 246 -7.83 20.24 -5.78
C GLU A 246 -7.73 20.23 -4.26
N THR A 247 -8.40 19.25 -3.58
CA THR A 247 -8.38 19.14 -2.13
C THR A 247 -6.98 18.83 -1.60
N ALA A 248 -6.24 17.94 -2.26
CA ALA A 248 -4.86 17.64 -1.91
C ALA A 248 -3.87 18.75 -2.27
N GLY A 249 -4.26 19.67 -3.17
CA GLY A 249 -3.42 20.78 -3.65
C GLY A 249 -2.29 20.28 -4.55
N VAL A 250 -2.57 19.31 -5.42
CA VAL A 250 -1.55 18.68 -6.28
C VAL A 250 -1.21 19.53 -7.47
N SER A 251 0.06 19.93 -7.59
CA SER A 251 0.58 20.71 -8.72
C SER A 251 0.56 19.92 -10.04
N ASP A 252 0.65 20.59 -11.19
CA ASP A 252 0.75 19.93 -12.49
C ASP A 252 1.97 18.98 -12.60
N PRO A 253 3.18 19.36 -12.16
CA PRO A 253 4.32 18.44 -12.12
C PRO A 253 4.08 17.20 -11.25
N ASP A 254 3.54 17.37 -10.02
CA ASP A 254 3.21 16.25 -9.13
C ASP A 254 2.14 15.35 -9.74
N TRP A 255 1.15 15.95 -10.42
CA TRP A 255 0.09 15.18 -11.09
C TRP A 255 0.62 14.36 -12.26
N CYS A 256 1.60 14.92 -13.00
CA CYS A 256 2.29 14.20 -14.07
C CYS A 256 3.05 12.97 -13.51
N ARG A 257 3.82 13.14 -12.43
CA ARG A 257 4.52 12.03 -11.77
C ARG A 257 3.55 11.03 -11.13
N ALA A 258 2.44 11.50 -10.55
CA ALA A 258 1.42 10.62 -9.98
C ALA A 258 0.80 9.67 -11.02
N ARG A 259 0.60 10.12 -12.27
CA ARG A 259 0.19 9.26 -13.38
C ARG A 259 1.24 8.20 -13.71
N ALA A 260 2.51 8.57 -13.69
CA ALA A 260 3.61 7.62 -13.89
C ALA A 260 3.70 6.62 -12.75
N TRP A 261 3.48 7.04 -11.50
CA TRP A 261 3.39 6.11 -10.36
C TRP A 261 2.20 5.15 -10.48
N ALA A 262 1.05 5.61 -10.96
CA ALA A 262 -0.09 4.74 -11.22
C ALA A 262 0.22 3.71 -12.32
N LEU A 263 0.89 4.14 -13.40
CA LEU A 263 1.38 3.26 -14.46
C LEU A 263 2.37 2.24 -13.88
N HIS A 264 3.41 2.69 -13.17
CA HIS A 264 4.42 1.85 -12.51
C HIS A 264 3.76 0.73 -11.69
N ASN A 265 2.87 1.10 -10.76
CA ASN A 265 2.23 0.13 -9.87
C ASN A 265 1.42 -0.91 -10.65
N ALA A 266 0.68 -0.46 -11.67
CA ALA A 266 -0.18 -1.33 -12.46
C ALA A 266 0.62 -2.27 -13.39
N VAL A 267 1.65 -1.77 -14.10
CA VAL A 267 2.41 -2.62 -15.02
C VAL A 267 3.27 -3.64 -14.29
N ILE A 268 3.87 -3.28 -13.16
CA ILE A 268 4.67 -4.22 -12.35
C ILE A 268 3.77 -5.34 -11.81
N ALA A 269 2.66 -5.00 -11.18
CA ALA A 269 1.77 -6.00 -10.62
C ALA A 269 1.18 -6.91 -11.73
N LEU A 270 0.72 -6.34 -12.84
CA LEU A 270 0.13 -7.12 -13.92
C LEU A 270 1.16 -7.99 -14.63
N SER A 271 2.35 -7.49 -14.94
CA SER A 271 3.40 -8.29 -15.60
C SER A 271 3.87 -9.45 -14.73
N TYR A 272 3.88 -9.29 -13.40
CA TYR A 272 4.28 -10.33 -12.47
C TYR A 272 3.19 -11.37 -12.21
N TYR A 273 1.93 -10.92 -11.99
CA TYR A 273 0.84 -11.81 -11.55
C TYR A 273 -0.02 -12.36 -12.68
N ARG A 274 0.05 -11.82 -13.91
CA ARG A 274 -0.72 -12.30 -15.06
C ARG A 274 -0.46 -13.79 -15.32
N GLY A 275 -1.53 -14.59 -15.33
CA GLY A 275 -1.44 -16.06 -15.48
C GLY A 275 -1.00 -16.82 -14.22
N ARG A 276 -0.98 -16.17 -13.06
CA ARG A 276 -0.67 -16.74 -11.74
C ARG A 276 -1.86 -16.57 -10.79
N SER A 277 -1.70 -16.98 -9.53
CA SER A 277 -2.77 -17.13 -8.52
C SER A 277 -3.34 -15.84 -7.91
N HIS A 278 -3.18 -14.66 -8.52
CA HIS A 278 -3.58 -13.37 -7.93
C HIS A 278 -4.50 -12.56 -8.85
N GLU A 279 -5.61 -13.16 -9.26
CA GLU A 279 -6.61 -12.55 -10.16
C GLU A 279 -7.14 -11.19 -9.67
N GLY A 280 -7.30 -11.00 -8.35
CA GLY A 280 -7.73 -9.73 -7.76
C GLY A 280 -6.76 -8.59 -8.09
N LEU A 281 -5.46 -8.80 -7.91
CA LEU A 281 -4.41 -7.81 -8.22
C LEU A 281 -4.34 -7.53 -9.72
N CYS A 282 -4.46 -8.55 -10.56
CA CYS A 282 -4.51 -8.37 -12.01
C CYS A 282 -5.70 -7.50 -12.43
N ARG A 283 -6.88 -7.73 -11.84
CA ARG A 283 -8.09 -6.95 -12.10
C ARG A 283 -7.93 -5.49 -11.70
N GLN A 284 -7.39 -5.22 -10.49
CA GLN A 284 -7.10 -3.86 -10.03
C GLN A 284 -6.11 -3.15 -10.95
N SER A 285 -5.05 -3.84 -11.39
CA SER A 285 -4.05 -3.31 -12.32
C SER A 285 -4.68 -2.94 -13.67
N ARG A 286 -5.51 -3.83 -14.24
CA ARG A 286 -6.25 -3.55 -15.48
C ARG A 286 -7.19 -2.37 -15.33
N GLN A 287 -7.88 -2.26 -14.19
CA GLN A 287 -8.74 -1.12 -13.91
C GLN A 287 -7.95 0.20 -13.88
N THR A 288 -6.77 0.21 -13.26
CA THR A 288 -5.87 1.36 -13.25
C THR A 288 -5.41 1.72 -14.66
N LEU A 289 -4.97 0.74 -15.45
CA LEU A 289 -4.56 0.93 -16.85
C LEU A 289 -5.71 1.42 -17.73
N SER A 290 -6.93 0.93 -17.50
CA SER A 290 -8.14 1.43 -18.17
C SER A 290 -8.39 2.91 -17.83
N ARG A 291 -8.30 3.28 -16.56
CA ARG A 291 -8.48 4.67 -16.10
C ARG A 291 -7.38 5.62 -16.59
N LEU A 292 -6.21 5.10 -16.92
CA LEU A 292 -5.13 5.79 -17.61
C LEU A 292 -5.36 5.87 -19.13
N GLY A 293 -6.34 5.14 -19.65
CA GLY A 293 -6.63 5.04 -21.08
C GLY A 293 -5.55 4.27 -21.85
N LEU A 294 -4.97 3.24 -21.22
CA LEU A 294 -3.85 2.47 -21.75
C LEU A 294 -4.23 1.05 -22.19
N LEU A 295 -5.39 0.51 -21.79
CA LEU A 295 -5.81 -0.79 -22.29
C LEU A 295 -6.12 -0.70 -23.79
N ARG A 296 -5.67 -1.69 -24.53
CA ARG A 296 -6.09 -1.85 -25.94
C ARG A 296 -7.58 -2.18 -25.98
N VAL A 297 -8.31 -1.49 -26.81
CA VAL A 297 -9.66 -1.91 -27.17
C VAL A 297 -9.50 -3.19 -27.99
N ALA A 298 -10.15 -4.27 -27.57
CA ALA A 298 -10.16 -5.50 -28.38
C ALA A 298 -10.68 -5.13 -29.76
N SER A 299 -9.86 -5.30 -30.79
CA SER A 299 -10.33 -5.20 -32.17
C SER A 299 -11.27 -6.38 -32.40
N ASN A 300 -12.57 -6.09 -32.56
CA ASN A 300 -13.57 -7.08 -32.96
C ASN A 300 -13.24 -7.65 -34.33
#